data_cfb88329f9ea9a19cde482284127f8dc
#
_entry.id   cfb88329f9ea9a19cde482284127f8dc
#
_cell.length_a   1.000
_cell.length_b   1.000
_cell.length_c   1.000
_cell.angle_alpha   90.00
_cell.angle_beta   90.00
_cell.angle_gamma   90.00
#
_symmetry.space_group_name_H-M   'P 1'
#
loop_
_entity.id
_entity.type
_entity.pdbx_description
1 polymer ?
#
loop_
_entity_poly.entity_id
_entity_poly.type
_entity_poly.pdbx_seq_one_letter_code
_entity_poly.pdbx_strand_id
1 'polypeptide(L)'
;KASFDDGLSMFDAMVIGGLLQQGIPGKAYTLNSYMDGKQYIYSVQLGLTYKITDWLSAFAGGRMNYFTGGYKGALNASAAVDLPLPTGGAIPVGTELIGIDLDCSQTGWGFTPVIGLDAKFGKLTIGAKYEFKANLNIENNTKVNSLRMIGAPESELEDYKHGVNTPNDIPAMLSVAAAYEFLPVLRAS
;
A
#
# COMPACT_ATOMS: atom_id res chain seq x y z
N LYS A 1 -7.19 7.79 0.09
CA LYS A 1 -6.35 8.73 0.83
C LYS A 1 -6.53 8.48 2.32
N ALA A 2 -5.44 8.31 3.05
CA ALA A 2 -5.41 8.31 4.51
C ALA A 2 -4.47 9.44 4.96
N SER A 3 -4.87 10.19 5.98
CA SER A 3 -4.07 11.24 6.60
C SER A 3 -4.16 11.08 8.11
N PHE A 4 -3.03 11.14 8.77
CA PHE A 4 -2.89 10.96 10.21
C PHE A 4 -2.07 12.13 10.75
N ASP A 5 -2.75 13.19 11.17
CA ASP A 5 -2.11 14.44 11.61
C ASP A 5 -1.36 14.26 12.94
N ASP A 6 -1.83 13.32 13.78
CA ASP A 6 -1.18 12.93 15.05
C ASP A 6 -0.30 11.67 14.89
N GLY A 7 -0.01 11.24 13.65
CA GLY A 7 0.75 10.04 13.34
C GLY A 7 -0.01 8.74 13.55
N LEU A 8 0.71 7.62 13.41
CA LEU A 8 0.21 6.28 13.65
C LEU A 8 0.81 5.73 14.93
N SER A 9 -0.02 5.23 15.84
CA SER A 9 0.43 4.64 17.11
C SER A 9 1.42 3.48 16.94
N MET A 10 1.44 2.83 15.77
CA MET A 10 2.43 1.80 15.47
C MET A 10 3.86 2.38 15.31
N PHE A 11 4.01 3.61 14.81
CA PHE A 11 5.32 4.28 14.74
C PHE A 11 5.81 4.65 16.14
N ASP A 12 4.89 5.07 17.01
CA ASP A 12 5.20 5.31 18.42
C ASP A 12 5.81 4.05 19.05
N ALA A 13 5.21 2.89 18.82
CA ALA A 13 5.71 1.61 19.35
C ALA A 13 7.08 1.23 18.79
N MET A 14 7.36 1.49 17.50
CA MET A 14 8.67 1.25 16.89
C MET A 14 9.75 2.16 17.49
N VAL A 15 9.46 3.45 17.63
CA VAL A 15 10.39 4.43 18.21
C VAL A 15 10.64 4.14 19.68
N ILE A 16 9.59 3.84 20.45
CA ILE A 16 9.68 3.41 21.85
C ILE A 16 10.60 2.19 21.97
N GLY A 17 10.39 1.17 21.13
CA GLY A 17 11.22 -0.04 21.11
C GLY A 17 12.69 0.26 20.82
N GLY A 18 12.98 1.12 19.84
CA GLY A 18 14.35 1.54 19.49
C GLY A 18 15.04 2.33 20.60
N LEU A 19 14.34 3.29 21.19
CA LEU A 19 14.89 4.12 22.27
C LEU A 19 15.09 3.34 23.57
N LEU A 20 14.18 2.42 23.90
CA LEU A 20 14.32 1.53 25.06
C LEU A 20 15.54 0.60 24.93
N GLN A 21 15.85 0.10 23.73
CA GLN A 21 17.06 -0.69 23.48
C GLN A 21 18.34 0.13 23.69
N GLN A 22 18.28 1.46 23.54
CA GLN A 22 19.38 2.38 23.82
C GLN A 22 19.39 2.84 25.30
N GLY A 23 18.50 2.32 26.12
CA GLY A 23 18.39 2.67 27.54
C GLY A 23 17.68 3.99 27.82
N ILE A 24 16.97 4.54 26.86
CA ILE A 24 16.21 5.80 27.00
C ILE A 24 14.78 5.47 27.44
N PRO A 25 14.32 5.88 28.66
CA PRO A 25 12.99 5.55 29.16
C PRO A 25 11.89 6.32 28.39
N GLY A 26 10.72 5.70 28.22
CA GLY A 26 9.63 6.22 27.40
C GLY A 26 9.01 7.56 27.81
N LYS A 27 9.27 8.04 29.03
CA LYS A 27 8.85 9.38 29.49
C LYS A 27 9.89 10.47 29.27
N ALA A 28 11.04 10.12 28.73
CA ALA A 28 12.16 11.02 28.55
C ALA A 28 12.21 11.70 27.18
N TYR A 29 11.22 11.45 26.31
CA TYR A 29 11.13 12.08 25.00
C TYR A 29 9.70 12.50 24.67
N THR A 30 9.57 13.47 23.75
CA THR A 30 8.33 13.85 23.06
C THR A 30 8.39 13.33 21.64
N LEU A 31 7.28 12.84 21.13
CA LEU A 31 7.15 12.33 19.76
C LEU A 31 6.14 13.16 19.00
N ASN A 32 6.55 13.65 17.83
CA ASN A 32 5.68 14.28 16.87
C ASN A 32 5.76 13.50 15.56
N SER A 33 4.63 13.10 14.99
CA SER A 33 4.60 12.42 13.71
C SER A 33 3.38 12.79 12.90
N TYR A 34 3.51 12.80 11.58
CA TYR A 34 2.40 12.86 10.66
C TYR A 34 2.64 11.91 9.50
N MET A 35 1.57 11.42 8.88
CA MET A 35 1.64 10.61 7.68
C MET A 35 0.45 10.89 6.76
N ASP A 36 0.72 11.10 5.48
CA ASP A 36 -0.27 11.14 4.40
C ASP A 36 0.07 10.04 3.39
N GLY A 37 -0.91 9.20 3.06
CA GLY A 37 -0.75 8.13 2.09
C GLY A 37 -1.92 8.13 1.11
N LYS A 38 -1.61 7.92 -0.16
CA LYS A 38 -2.62 7.78 -1.21
C LYS A 38 -2.18 6.72 -2.21
N GLN A 39 -3.14 5.90 -2.64
CA GLN A 39 -2.91 4.88 -3.65
C GLN A 39 -4.12 4.81 -4.56
N TYR A 40 -3.88 4.70 -5.86
CA TYR A 40 -4.89 4.52 -6.89
C TYR A 40 -4.44 3.47 -7.89
N ILE A 41 -5.37 2.64 -8.32
CA ILE A 41 -5.17 1.71 -9.43
C ILE A 41 -6.19 2.08 -10.52
N TYR A 42 -5.69 2.54 -11.64
CA TYR A 42 -6.50 2.79 -12.83
C TYR A 42 -6.42 1.57 -13.73
N SER A 43 -7.56 1.06 -14.19
CA SER A 43 -7.60 -0.16 -15.00
C SER A 43 -8.45 0.04 -16.24
N VAL A 44 -7.92 -0.44 -17.38
CA VAL A 44 -8.65 -0.53 -18.64
C VAL A 44 -8.68 -1.99 -19.06
N GLN A 45 -9.87 -2.54 -19.29
CA GLN A 45 -10.08 -3.92 -19.72
C GLN A 45 -10.65 -3.95 -21.14
N LEU A 46 -10.05 -4.78 -21.99
CA LEU A 46 -10.53 -5.11 -23.32
C LEU A 46 -10.62 -6.62 -23.47
N GLY A 47 -11.61 -7.08 -24.24
CA GLY A 47 -11.77 -8.50 -24.52
C GLY A 47 -12.86 -8.76 -25.54
N LEU A 48 -12.94 -10.02 -25.95
CA LEU A 48 -13.90 -10.50 -26.93
C LEU A 48 -14.74 -11.61 -26.30
N THR A 49 -16.03 -11.57 -26.60
CA THR A 49 -16.96 -12.65 -26.27
C THR A 49 -17.28 -13.43 -27.55
N TYR A 50 -17.13 -14.74 -27.48
CA TYR A 50 -17.47 -15.66 -28.55
C TYR A 50 -18.61 -16.58 -28.13
N LYS A 51 -19.64 -16.64 -28.94
CA LYS A 51 -20.79 -17.55 -28.78
C LYS A 51 -20.41 -18.94 -29.30
N ILE A 52 -20.17 -19.88 -28.39
CA ILE A 52 -19.79 -21.25 -28.76
C ILE A 52 -21.02 -22.03 -29.20
N THR A 53 -22.11 -21.89 -28.46
CA THR A 53 -23.43 -22.48 -28.77
C THR A 53 -24.53 -21.46 -28.44
N ASP A 54 -25.81 -21.80 -28.66
CA ASP A 54 -26.93 -20.91 -28.33
C ASP A 54 -27.08 -20.66 -26.83
N TRP A 55 -26.55 -21.56 -26.01
CA TRP A 55 -26.63 -21.49 -24.58
C TRP A 55 -25.29 -21.22 -23.88
N LEU A 56 -24.16 -21.26 -24.60
CA LEU A 56 -22.80 -21.11 -24.03
C LEU A 56 -22.00 -20.04 -24.77
N SER A 57 -21.45 -19.11 -24.03
CA SER A 57 -20.51 -18.11 -24.51
C SER A 57 -19.21 -18.12 -23.71
N ALA A 58 -18.10 -17.82 -24.34
CA ALA A 58 -16.80 -17.65 -23.71
C ALA A 58 -16.29 -16.24 -23.90
N PHE A 59 -15.65 -15.71 -22.88
CA PHE A 59 -14.95 -14.43 -22.90
C PHE A 59 -13.46 -14.65 -22.74
N ALA A 60 -12.65 -13.92 -23.51
CA ALA A 60 -11.20 -13.83 -23.30
C ALA A 60 -10.77 -12.38 -23.49
N GLY A 61 -9.94 -11.90 -22.59
CA GLY A 61 -9.49 -10.52 -22.60
C GLY A 61 -8.30 -10.27 -21.68
N GLY A 62 -7.97 -9.00 -21.53
CA GLY A 62 -6.91 -8.57 -20.63
C GLY A 62 -7.23 -7.20 -20.05
N ARG A 63 -6.68 -6.96 -18.87
CA ARG A 63 -6.77 -5.70 -18.13
C ARG A 63 -5.37 -5.14 -17.94
N MET A 64 -5.16 -3.92 -18.40
CA MET A 64 -3.98 -3.13 -18.03
C MET A 64 -4.27 -2.37 -16.75
N ASN A 65 -3.38 -2.49 -15.79
CA ASN A 65 -3.46 -1.81 -14.50
C ASN A 65 -2.31 -0.82 -14.39
N TYR A 66 -2.62 0.42 -14.05
CA TYR A 66 -1.66 1.45 -13.73
C TYR A 66 -1.82 1.85 -12.27
N PHE A 67 -0.77 1.59 -11.49
CA PHE A 67 -0.68 2.02 -10.10
C PHE A 67 -0.02 3.38 -10.01
N THR A 68 -0.58 4.26 -9.20
CA THR A 68 0.06 5.51 -8.77
C THR A 68 -0.30 5.79 -7.33
N GLY A 69 0.68 6.19 -6.57
CA GLY A 69 0.50 6.46 -5.15
C GLY A 69 1.69 7.20 -4.57
N GLY A 70 1.74 7.25 -3.26
CA GLY A 70 2.88 7.79 -2.54
C GLY A 70 2.59 7.93 -1.06
N TYR A 71 3.67 8.11 -0.34
CA TYR A 71 3.71 8.34 1.09
C TYR A 71 4.49 9.61 1.36
N LYS A 72 3.94 10.44 2.23
CA LYS A 72 4.61 11.61 2.75
C LYS A 72 4.43 11.63 4.26
N GLY A 73 5.52 11.74 4.99
CA GLY A 73 5.46 11.77 6.43
C GLY A 73 6.74 12.26 7.06
N ALA A 74 6.64 12.65 8.29
CA ALA A 74 7.77 12.95 9.15
C ALA A 74 7.49 12.40 10.54
N LEU A 75 8.56 12.00 11.21
CA LEU A 75 8.58 11.59 12.60
C LEU A 75 9.78 12.26 13.26
N ASN A 76 9.55 12.90 14.39
CA ASN A 76 10.60 13.50 15.21
C ASN A 76 10.40 13.11 16.68
N ALA A 77 11.39 12.45 17.24
CA ALA A 77 11.48 12.19 18.68
C ALA A 77 12.58 13.06 19.28
N SER A 78 12.22 13.92 20.21
CA SER A 78 13.15 14.85 20.87
C SER A 78 13.19 14.60 22.38
N ALA A 79 14.34 14.84 23.01
CA ALA A 79 14.51 14.73 24.45
C ALA A 79 13.54 15.66 25.19
N ALA A 80 12.70 15.10 26.06
CA ALA A 80 11.76 15.86 26.91
C ALA A 80 12.39 16.37 28.21
N VAL A 81 13.50 15.77 28.59
CA VAL A 81 14.32 16.12 29.76
C VAL A 81 15.80 15.96 29.40
N ASP A 82 16.68 16.54 30.23
CA ASP A 82 18.11 16.28 30.07
C ASP A 82 18.42 14.81 30.35
N LEU A 83 19.00 14.12 29.35
CA LEU A 83 19.32 12.69 29.44
C LEU A 83 20.77 12.49 29.85
N PRO A 84 21.05 11.93 31.04
CA PRO A 84 22.42 11.72 31.48
C PRO A 84 23.14 10.68 30.61
N LEU A 85 24.36 10.96 30.19
CA LEU A 85 25.21 10.04 29.46
C LEU A 85 26.08 9.22 30.39
N PRO A 86 26.30 7.92 30.11
CA PRO A 86 27.19 7.07 30.96
C PRO A 86 28.63 7.56 31.03
N THR A 87 29.05 8.31 30.00
CA THR A 87 30.42 8.87 29.90
C THR A 87 30.60 10.23 30.58
N GLY A 88 29.57 10.70 31.26
CA GLY A 88 29.50 12.06 31.83
C GLY A 88 28.95 13.08 30.83
N GLY A 89 28.19 14.06 31.33
CA GLY A 89 27.43 15.01 30.56
C GLY A 89 25.95 14.60 30.40
N ALA A 90 25.21 15.38 29.62
CA ALA A 90 23.79 15.10 29.32
C ALA A 90 23.46 15.53 27.88
N ILE A 91 22.47 14.87 27.28
CA ILE A 91 21.80 15.31 26.06
C ILE A 91 20.77 16.35 26.51
N PRO A 92 20.85 17.60 26.02
CA PRO A 92 19.93 18.66 26.44
C PRO A 92 18.50 18.38 25.99
N VAL A 93 17.52 18.87 26.75
CA VAL A 93 16.11 18.92 26.37
C VAL A 93 15.95 19.57 24.98
N GLY A 94 15.06 19.03 24.15
CA GLY A 94 14.82 19.49 22.79
C GLY A 94 15.78 18.93 21.72
N THR A 95 16.82 18.19 22.11
CA THR A 95 17.72 17.53 21.14
C THR A 95 16.95 16.43 20.39
N GLU A 96 17.07 16.40 19.04
CA GLU A 96 16.52 15.35 18.22
C GLU A 96 17.25 14.03 18.51
N LEU A 97 16.49 13.01 18.92
CA LEU A 97 16.97 11.65 19.18
C LEU A 97 16.82 10.77 17.93
N ILE A 98 15.67 10.87 17.28
CA ILE A 98 15.35 10.20 16.03
C ILE A 98 14.55 11.17 15.17
N GLY A 99 14.94 11.30 13.90
CA GLY A 99 14.21 12.04 12.86
C GLY A 99 14.06 11.17 11.62
N ILE A 100 12.84 11.10 11.08
CA ILE A 100 12.54 10.45 9.81
C ILE A 100 11.76 11.45 8.97
N ASP A 101 12.23 11.67 7.73
CA ASP A 101 11.52 12.44 6.73
C ASP A 101 11.40 11.60 5.46
N LEU A 102 10.18 11.45 4.95
CA LEU A 102 9.87 10.68 3.76
C LEU A 102 8.93 11.46 2.83
N ASP A 103 9.31 11.58 1.56
CA ASP A 103 8.45 12.01 0.45
C ASP A 103 8.75 11.11 -0.74
N CYS A 104 7.95 10.05 -0.89
CA CYS A 104 8.10 9.02 -1.90
C CYS A 104 6.81 8.91 -2.72
N SER A 105 6.91 9.10 -4.02
CA SER A 105 5.86 8.74 -4.97
C SER A 105 6.18 7.39 -5.60
N GLN A 106 5.13 6.67 -5.98
CA GLN A 106 5.22 5.31 -6.49
C GLN A 106 4.39 5.15 -7.74
N THR A 107 4.93 4.46 -8.73
CA THR A 107 4.21 4.12 -9.97
C THR A 107 4.50 2.69 -10.38
N GLY A 108 3.55 2.05 -11.07
CA GLY A 108 3.75 0.69 -11.55
C GLY A 108 2.73 0.31 -12.62
N TRP A 109 3.07 -0.67 -13.44
CA TRP A 109 2.21 -1.25 -14.45
C TRP A 109 2.07 -2.75 -14.25
N GLY A 110 0.88 -3.27 -14.52
CA GLY A 110 0.62 -4.70 -14.48
C GLY A 110 -0.42 -5.11 -15.51
N PHE A 111 -0.36 -6.36 -15.98
CA PHE A 111 -1.31 -6.93 -16.90
C PHE A 111 -2.00 -8.14 -16.26
N THR A 112 -3.34 -8.16 -16.32
CA THR A 112 -4.18 -9.24 -15.82
C THR A 112 -4.88 -9.91 -17.00
N PRO A 113 -4.55 -11.13 -17.41
CA PRO A 113 -5.37 -11.93 -18.29
C PRO A 113 -6.72 -12.23 -17.64
N VAL A 114 -7.78 -12.27 -18.42
CA VAL A 114 -9.16 -12.53 -17.96
C VAL A 114 -9.83 -13.52 -18.90
N ILE A 115 -10.40 -14.56 -18.33
CA ILE A 115 -11.27 -15.52 -19.07
C ILE A 115 -12.61 -15.63 -18.37
N GLY A 116 -13.66 -15.96 -19.13
CA GLY A 116 -14.99 -16.12 -18.59
C GLY A 116 -15.83 -17.09 -19.41
N LEU A 117 -16.83 -17.65 -18.78
CA LEU A 117 -17.85 -18.50 -19.37
C LEU A 117 -19.23 -18.07 -18.88
N ASP A 118 -20.17 -17.96 -19.79
CA ASP A 118 -21.58 -17.69 -19.51
C ASP A 118 -22.45 -18.78 -20.13
N ALA A 119 -23.30 -19.41 -19.32
CA ALA A 119 -24.25 -20.43 -19.75
C ALA A 119 -25.69 -19.97 -19.47
N LYS A 120 -26.53 -19.98 -20.50
CA LYS A 120 -27.95 -19.59 -20.43
C LYS A 120 -28.86 -20.79 -20.61
N PHE A 121 -29.66 -21.10 -19.61
CA PHE A 121 -30.64 -22.18 -19.58
C PHE A 121 -32.06 -21.62 -19.43
N GLY A 122 -32.69 -21.25 -20.54
CA GLY A 122 -33.97 -20.56 -20.53
C GLY A 122 -33.92 -19.25 -19.79
N LYS A 123 -34.52 -19.17 -18.59
CA LYS A 123 -34.53 -17.94 -17.75
C LYS A 123 -33.34 -17.84 -16.79
N LEU A 124 -32.53 -18.89 -16.64
CA LEU A 124 -31.38 -18.92 -15.78
C LEU A 124 -30.11 -18.64 -16.59
N THR A 125 -29.29 -17.69 -16.14
CA THR A 125 -27.94 -17.45 -16.65
C THR A 125 -26.96 -17.67 -15.51
N ILE A 126 -25.91 -18.46 -15.75
CA ILE A 126 -24.80 -18.68 -14.83
C ILE A 126 -23.54 -18.21 -15.52
N GLY A 127 -22.75 -17.37 -14.84
CA GLY A 127 -21.48 -16.87 -15.31
C GLY A 127 -20.35 -17.20 -14.35
N ALA A 128 -19.18 -17.50 -14.89
CA ALA A 128 -17.95 -17.64 -14.14
C ALA A 128 -16.84 -16.84 -14.85
N LYS A 129 -16.05 -16.10 -14.08
CA LYS A 129 -14.92 -15.30 -14.56
C LYS A 129 -13.69 -15.59 -13.72
N TYR A 130 -12.58 -15.84 -14.38
CA TYR A 130 -11.28 -15.98 -13.74
C TYR A 130 -10.32 -14.88 -14.21
N GLU A 131 -9.82 -14.14 -13.25
CA GLU A 131 -8.77 -13.13 -13.44
C GLU A 131 -7.47 -13.72 -12.93
N PHE A 132 -6.47 -13.78 -13.79
CA PHE A 132 -5.16 -14.28 -13.41
C PHE A 132 -4.42 -13.28 -12.52
N LYS A 133 -3.46 -13.77 -11.77
CA LYS A 133 -2.53 -12.93 -11.01
C LYS A 133 -1.87 -11.92 -11.96
N ALA A 134 -1.85 -10.65 -11.58
CA ALA A 134 -1.05 -9.63 -12.26
C ALA A 134 0.20 -9.33 -11.44
N ASN A 135 1.35 -9.47 -12.04
CA ASN A 135 2.59 -8.98 -11.45
C ASN A 135 2.62 -7.46 -11.61
N LEU A 136 2.60 -6.77 -10.48
CA LEU A 136 2.65 -5.32 -10.40
C LEU A 136 3.93 -4.91 -9.68
N ASN A 137 4.94 -4.52 -10.43
CA ASN A 137 6.17 -3.96 -9.89
C ASN A 137 5.99 -2.45 -9.71
N ILE A 138 6.11 -2.02 -8.47
CA ILE A 138 5.99 -0.61 -8.09
C ILE A 138 7.39 -0.05 -7.90
N GLU A 139 7.72 0.98 -8.68
CA GLU A 139 8.98 1.70 -8.59
C GLU A 139 8.83 2.94 -7.72
N ASN A 140 9.79 3.14 -6.83
CA ASN A 140 9.88 4.30 -5.96
C ASN A 140 10.53 5.48 -6.70
N ASN A 141 9.85 6.62 -6.66
CA ASN A 141 10.41 7.91 -7.04
C ASN A 141 10.47 8.79 -5.79
N THR A 142 11.59 8.70 -5.09
CA THR A 142 11.78 9.30 -3.77
C THR A 142 12.47 10.65 -3.90
N LYS A 143 11.88 11.67 -3.29
CA LYS A 143 12.40 13.02 -3.22
C LYS A 143 13.13 13.31 -1.91
N VAL A 144 12.59 12.75 -0.82
CA VAL A 144 13.16 12.87 0.51
C VAL A 144 13.12 11.48 1.15
N ASN A 145 14.24 11.04 1.67
CA ASN A 145 14.39 9.81 2.42
C ASN A 145 15.55 10.00 3.39
N SER A 146 15.23 10.36 4.60
CA SER A 146 16.21 10.69 5.63
C SER A 146 15.84 9.99 6.93
N LEU A 147 16.80 9.28 7.48
CA LEU A 147 16.76 8.69 8.82
C LEU A 147 17.95 9.25 9.61
N ARG A 148 17.65 10.04 10.61
CA ARG A 148 18.61 10.62 11.55
C ARG A 148 18.45 9.96 12.91
N MET A 149 19.54 9.52 13.49
CA MET A 149 19.59 8.97 14.84
C MET A 149 20.73 9.61 15.59
N ILE A 150 20.49 9.96 16.85
CA ILE A 150 21.54 10.55 17.70
C ILE A 150 22.73 9.60 17.81
N GLY A 151 23.95 10.14 17.59
CA GLY A 151 25.18 9.34 17.66
C GLY A 151 25.45 8.46 16.43
N ALA A 152 24.63 8.50 15.40
CA ALA A 152 24.82 7.81 14.14
C ALA A 152 24.86 8.79 12.94
N PRO A 153 25.56 8.45 11.84
CA PRO A 153 25.47 9.22 10.61
C PRO A 153 24.06 9.13 10.03
N GLU A 154 23.65 10.18 9.31
CA GLU A 154 22.39 10.17 8.55
C GLU A 154 22.40 9.04 7.52
N SER A 155 21.27 8.37 7.40
CA SER A 155 21.06 7.23 6.49
C SER A 155 19.71 7.34 5.79
N GLU A 156 19.42 6.40 4.91
CA GLU A 156 18.15 6.29 4.19
C GLU A 156 17.40 5.03 4.59
N LEU A 157 16.08 5.08 4.49
CA LEU A 157 15.24 3.89 4.61
C LEU A 157 15.39 3.04 3.34
N GLU A 158 15.95 1.84 3.46
CA GLU A 158 16.30 0.97 2.33
C GLU A 158 15.11 0.70 1.39
N ASP A 159 13.94 0.41 1.95
CA ASP A 159 12.72 0.06 1.20
C ASP A 159 12.15 1.24 0.41
N TYR A 160 12.58 2.46 0.72
CA TYR A 160 12.08 3.70 0.09
C TYR A 160 13.15 4.43 -0.74
N LYS A 161 14.28 3.79 -1.01
CA LYS A 161 15.29 4.37 -1.89
C LYS A 161 14.74 4.59 -3.30
N HIS A 162 15.22 5.64 -3.94
CA HIS A 162 14.86 5.96 -5.33
C HIS A 162 15.22 4.79 -6.27
N GLY A 163 14.30 4.43 -7.15
CA GLY A 163 14.47 3.34 -8.13
C GLY A 163 14.31 1.94 -7.55
N VAL A 164 14.05 1.77 -6.25
CA VAL A 164 13.75 0.46 -5.67
C VAL A 164 12.38 0.00 -6.18
N ASN A 165 12.34 -1.24 -6.67
CA ASN A 165 11.12 -1.91 -7.11
C ASN A 165 10.59 -2.82 -6.01
N THR A 166 9.33 -2.61 -5.65
CA THR A 166 8.62 -3.45 -4.68
C THR A 166 7.49 -4.20 -5.39
N PRO A 167 7.45 -5.55 -5.32
CA PRO A 167 6.35 -6.31 -5.87
C PRO A 167 5.07 -6.05 -5.05
N ASN A 168 4.00 -5.66 -5.74
CA ASN A 168 2.67 -5.45 -5.16
C ASN A 168 1.63 -6.12 -6.04
N ASP A 169 1.74 -7.43 -6.14
CA ASP A 169 0.97 -8.24 -7.07
C ASP A 169 -0.53 -8.22 -6.78
N ILE A 170 -1.33 -8.13 -7.83
CA ILE A 170 -2.78 -8.28 -7.73
C ILE A 170 -3.08 -9.79 -7.74
N PRO A 171 -3.71 -10.34 -6.70
CA PRO A 171 -3.99 -11.78 -6.62
C PRO A 171 -4.97 -12.23 -7.70
N ALA A 172 -4.90 -13.51 -8.04
CA ALA A 172 -5.90 -14.13 -8.91
C ALA A 172 -7.27 -14.14 -8.23
N MET A 173 -8.33 -13.97 -9.02
CA MET A 173 -9.70 -13.93 -8.53
C MET A 173 -10.64 -14.78 -9.38
N LEU A 174 -11.43 -15.62 -8.71
CA LEU A 174 -12.56 -16.34 -9.31
C LEU A 174 -13.85 -15.67 -8.89
N SER A 175 -14.67 -15.29 -9.85
CA SER A 175 -16.01 -14.75 -9.62
C SER A 175 -17.04 -15.67 -10.27
N VAL A 176 -18.11 -16.00 -9.54
CA VAL A 176 -19.25 -16.77 -10.03
C VAL A 176 -20.53 -15.99 -9.75
N ALA A 177 -21.40 -15.90 -10.74
CA ALA A 177 -22.68 -15.21 -10.63
C ALA A 177 -23.79 -16.05 -11.25
N ALA A 178 -25.02 -15.88 -10.74
CA ALA A 178 -26.22 -16.43 -11.34
C ALA A 178 -27.29 -15.34 -11.43
N ALA A 179 -28.03 -15.31 -12.52
CA ALA A 179 -29.14 -14.39 -12.72
C ALA A 179 -30.37 -15.14 -13.23
N TYR A 180 -31.55 -14.79 -12.70
CA TYR A 180 -32.83 -15.39 -13.10
C TYR A 180 -33.83 -14.32 -13.54
N GLU A 181 -34.44 -14.53 -14.69
CA GLU A 181 -35.45 -13.64 -15.27
C GLU A 181 -36.86 -14.07 -14.80
N PHE A 182 -37.41 -13.41 -13.77
CA PHE A 182 -38.75 -13.70 -13.27
C PHE A 182 -39.85 -13.23 -14.23
N LEU A 183 -39.69 -12.03 -14.78
CA LEU A 183 -40.58 -11.39 -15.76
C LEU A 183 -39.73 -10.78 -16.89
N PRO A 184 -40.33 -10.48 -18.07
CA PRO A 184 -39.57 -9.88 -19.18
C PRO A 184 -38.87 -8.54 -18.83
N VAL A 185 -39.35 -7.85 -17.77
CA VAL A 185 -38.82 -6.56 -17.30
C VAL A 185 -38.17 -6.64 -15.92
N LEU A 186 -38.16 -7.81 -15.26
CA LEU A 186 -37.61 -8.01 -13.90
C LEU A 186 -36.57 -9.12 -13.89
N ARG A 187 -35.32 -8.79 -13.63
CA ARG A 187 -34.19 -9.69 -13.49
C ARG A 187 -33.57 -9.52 -12.11
N ALA A 188 -33.24 -10.65 -11.45
CA ALA A 188 -32.46 -10.69 -10.22
C ALA A 188 -31.09 -11.34 -10.52
N SER A 189 -30.03 -10.80 -9.95
CA SER A 189 -28.66 -11.27 -10.08
C SER A 189 -27.89 -11.12 -8.77
#